data_e3f3528f94d4a2ea89d1eab2cd28f4f3
#
_entry.id   e3f3528f94d4a2ea89d1eab2cd28f4f3
#
_cell.length_a   1.000
_cell.length_b   1.000
_cell.length_c   1.000
_cell.angle_alpha   90.00
_cell.angle_beta   90.00
_cell.angle_gamma   90.00
#
_symmetry.space_group_name_H-M   'P 1'
#
loop_
_entity.id
_entity.type
_entity.pdbx_description
1 polymer ?
#
loop_
_entity_poly.entity_id
_entity_poly.type
_entity_poly.pdbx_seq_one_letter_code
_entity_poly.pdbx_strand_id
1 'polypeptide(L)'
;GLYMVMPVMTKMYKITHNHRYLKKLYEYLCTSDSIMYDEEEGLYYRDAKYVYPKHKSLNGKKDFWARGDGWVLAALAKVLKDLPEGYEHLSFFEDKFVRMAKAVACLQQPEGYWTRSMMDPEHAPGPETSGTAFFTYGMLWGINNGYLDKDEFMPVVEKAWKYLTKTALQKDWSVGYVQPIGEKAIPGQVVDAKSTANFGVGAFLLAACEYVRYLEANNNETRKYWTDMAYRMAAPVLSNMAKGELQKNMILEVSPNWDNRNKKVAYMETFGRLMAGIAPWLSLPDDDTAEGQQRKQLKEWALKSYANAVDPNSPDYLLWNGHGQALVDAAYIAESFLRAFDQLWKPLDQTTKERYIKEFKGLRRIDPPYTNWLLFSATIESFLAKIDAGQDTYRINSTFRKVEEWYVGDGWYADGQHFAFDYYSSYVFHPMYLESIHAIMESGVRTRFDYRKYYDRALMRAQRFAMILERFISPEGTFPVFGRSIPYRMATMQPLALIAWYNELPAGVSKAQVRCALTACMKRMFKSGNNFNE
;
A
#
# COMPACT_ATOMS: atom_id res chain seq x y z
N GLY A 1 -9.55 -29.01 16.21
CA GLY A 1 -10.10 -28.93 14.91
C GLY A 1 -9.29 -28.13 13.91
N LEU A 2 -9.75 -28.11 12.68
CA LEU A 2 -9.08 -27.52 11.53
C LEU A 2 -8.60 -26.08 11.75
N TYR A 3 -9.43 -25.22 12.33
CA TYR A 3 -9.06 -23.83 12.62
C TYR A 3 -7.83 -23.68 13.53
N MET A 4 -7.65 -24.60 14.47
CA MET A 4 -6.54 -24.52 15.44
C MET A 4 -5.22 -25.04 14.85
N VAL A 5 -5.28 -25.94 13.86
CA VAL A 5 -4.09 -26.62 13.32
C VAL A 5 -3.62 -26.02 12.00
N MET A 6 -4.53 -25.82 11.05
CA MET A 6 -4.14 -25.44 9.68
C MET A 6 -3.37 -24.11 9.61
N PRO A 7 -3.83 -23.00 10.22
CA PRO A 7 -3.07 -21.74 10.19
C PRO A 7 -1.74 -21.82 10.95
N VAL A 8 -1.62 -22.70 11.94
CA VAL A 8 -0.34 -22.91 12.64
C VAL A 8 0.68 -23.55 11.69
N MET A 9 0.25 -24.53 10.89
CA MET A 9 1.13 -25.19 9.92
C MET A 9 1.70 -24.22 8.89
N THR A 10 0.86 -23.34 8.33
CA THR A 10 1.32 -22.31 7.38
C THR A 10 2.24 -21.28 8.03
N LYS A 11 1.95 -20.85 9.26
CA LYS A 11 2.84 -19.96 10.03
C LYS A 11 4.19 -20.62 10.34
N MET A 12 4.20 -21.88 10.73
CA MET A 12 5.46 -22.62 10.96
C MET A 12 6.27 -22.76 9.69
N TYR A 13 5.62 -22.99 8.54
CA TYR A 13 6.31 -22.93 7.25
C TYR A 13 6.92 -21.56 6.97
N LYS A 14 6.19 -20.47 7.17
CA LYS A 14 6.70 -19.10 6.96
C LYS A 14 7.91 -18.77 7.84
N ILE A 15 7.96 -19.31 9.06
CA ILE A 15 9.07 -19.06 9.99
C ILE A 15 10.29 -19.95 9.68
N THR A 16 10.04 -21.22 9.34
CA THR A 16 11.12 -22.23 9.25
C THR A 16 11.52 -22.59 7.84
N HIS A 17 10.71 -22.20 6.84
CA HIS A 17 10.81 -22.64 5.43
C HIS A 17 10.83 -24.16 5.24
N ASN A 18 10.32 -24.92 6.23
CA ASN A 18 10.30 -26.37 6.19
C ASN A 18 8.99 -26.87 5.55
N HIS A 19 9.08 -27.39 4.32
CA HIS A 19 7.97 -27.91 3.54
C HIS A 19 7.21 -29.07 4.19
N ARG A 20 7.76 -29.72 5.21
CA ARG A 20 7.06 -30.77 5.96
C ARG A 20 5.77 -30.25 6.61
N TYR A 21 5.72 -28.97 7.00
CA TYR A 21 4.50 -28.37 7.53
C TYR A 21 3.39 -28.27 6.48
N LEU A 22 3.70 -27.87 5.25
CA LEU A 22 2.72 -27.81 4.16
C LEU A 22 2.24 -29.21 3.73
N LYS A 23 3.17 -30.19 3.68
CA LYS A 23 2.81 -31.59 3.42
C LYS A 23 1.83 -32.10 4.49
N LYS A 24 2.11 -31.86 5.78
CA LYS A 24 1.24 -32.26 6.88
C LYS A 24 -0.10 -31.55 6.87
N LEU A 25 -0.13 -30.27 6.52
CA LEU A 25 -1.36 -29.51 6.34
C LEU A 25 -2.28 -30.19 5.32
N TYR A 26 -1.76 -30.52 4.14
CA TYR A 26 -2.51 -31.18 3.09
C TYR A 26 -2.99 -32.55 3.51
N GLU A 27 -2.12 -33.42 4.06
CA GLU A 27 -2.46 -34.76 4.57
C GLU A 27 -3.58 -34.71 5.62
N TYR A 28 -3.53 -33.75 6.55
CA TYR A 28 -4.53 -33.61 7.60
C TYR A 28 -5.88 -33.14 7.06
N LEU A 29 -5.87 -32.21 6.10
CA LEU A 29 -7.13 -31.76 5.49
C LEU A 29 -7.77 -32.89 4.67
N CYS A 30 -7.01 -33.61 3.85
CA CYS A 30 -7.52 -34.76 3.09
C CYS A 30 -8.11 -35.85 4.04
N THR A 31 -7.43 -36.13 5.17
CA THR A 31 -7.95 -37.08 6.16
C THR A 31 -9.25 -36.55 6.80
N SER A 32 -9.30 -35.27 7.11
CA SER A 32 -10.52 -34.65 7.68
C SER A 32 -11.66 -34.66 6.69
N ASP A 33 -11.39 -34.39 5.41
CA ASP A 33 -12.36 -34.41 4.33
C ASP A 33 -12.98 -35.81 4.18
N SER A 34 -12.18 -36.86 4.19
CA SER A 34 -12.68 -38.25 4.07
C SER A 34 -13.63 -38.66 5.19
N ILE A 35 -13.63 -37.93 6.33
CA ILE A 35 -14.45 -38.23 7.51
C ILE A 35 -15.66 -37.30 7.62
N MET A 36 -15.46 -35.99 7.35
CA MET A 36 -16.39 -34.95 7.79
C MET A 36 -16.93 -34.08 6.66
N TYR A 37 -16.31 -34.11 5.48
CA TYR A 37 -16.74 -33.25 4.38
C TYR A 37 -17.90 -33.91 3.61
N ASP A 38 -18.96 -33.17 3.41
CA ASP A 38 -20.07 -33.59 2.56
C ASP A 38 -19.87 -33.04 1.14
N GLU A 39 -19.55 -33.92 0.20
CA GLU A 39 -19.26 -33.53 -1.18
C GLU A 39 -20.48 -32.96 -1.91
N GLU A 40 -21.70 -33.33 -1.52
CA GLU A 40 -22.92 -32.82 -2.13
C GLU A 40 -23.18 -31.37 -1.71
N GLU A 41 -23.09 -31.11 -0.40
CA GLU A 41 -23.41 -29.80 0.18
C GLU A 41 -22.22 -28.83 0.22
N GLY A 42 -20.99 -29.31 0.12
CA GLY A 42 -19.79 -28.49 0.22
C GLY A 42 -19.49 -27.97 1.64
N LEU A 43 -19.97 -28.65 2.67
CA LEU A 43 -19.90 -28.27 4.08
C LEU A 43 -19.30 -29.38 4.93
N TYR A 44 -18.96 -29.04 6.18
CA TYR A 44 -18.35 -29.95 7.12
C TYR A 44 -19.28 -30.32 8.26
N TYR A 45 -19.41 -31.60 8.54
CA TYR A 45 -19.91 -32.06 9.83
C TYR A 45 -18.89 -31.76 10.93
N ARG A 46 -19.34 -31.50 12.14
CA ARG A 46 -18.47 -31.14 13.25
C ARG A 46 -17.40 -32.20 13.54
N ASP A 47 -17.78 -33.48 13.52
CA ASP A 47 -16.93 -34.67 13.62
C ASP A 47 -17.68 -35.91 13.16
N ALA A 48 -17.02 -37.08 13.19
CA ALA A 48 -17.57 -38.35 12.73
C ALA A 48 -18.86 -38.80 13.47
N LYS A 49 -19.20 -38.26 14.65
CA LYS A 49 -20.45 -38.57 15.37
C LYS A 49 -21.65 -37.87 14.72
N TYR A 50 -21.42 -36.74 14.05
CA TYR A 50 -22.48 -35.90 13.51
C TYR A 50 -22.68 -36.09 12.01
N VAL A 51 -21.97 -37.02 11.39
CA VAL A 51 -22.12 -37.34 9.96
C VAL A 51 -23.48 -37.99 9.69
N TYR A 52 -24.20 -37.47 8.73
CA TYR A 52 -25.48 -38.05 8.27
C TYR A 52 -25.27 -39.49 7.71
N PRO A 53 -26.17 -40.45 7.96
CA PRO A 53 -27.43 -40.36 8.68
C PRO A 53 -27.35 -40.69 10.18
N LYS A 54 -26.14 -40.83 10.76
CA LYS A 54 -25.98 -41.14 12.22
C LYS A 54 -26.55 -40.02 13.09
N HIS A 55 -26.40 -38.78 12.67
CA HIS A 55 -26.99 -37.60 13.30
C HIS A 55 -27.87 -36.88 12.28
N LYS A 56 -29.01 -36.37 12.76
CA LYS A 56 -30.00 -35.63 11.98
C LYS A 56 -30.56 -34.50 12.82
N SER A 57 -31.04 -33.44 12.13
CA SER A 57 -31.89 -32.45 12.76
C SER A 57 -33.23 -33.02 13.21
N LEU A 58 -34.05 -32.24 13.92
CA LEU A 58 -35.42 -32.63 14.31
C LEU A 58 -36.30 -33.00 13.11
N ASN A 59 -36.09 -32.32 11.98
CA ASN A 59 -36.81 -32.57 10.74
C ASN A 59 -36.14 -33.61 9.82
N GLY A 60 -35.15 -34.34 10.33
CA GLY A 60 -34.48 -35.42 9.62
C GLY A 60 -33.47 -34.99 8.57
N LYS A 61 -33.11 -33.69 8.51
CA LYS A 61 -32.15 -33.14 7.56
C LYS A 61 -30.71 -33.32 8.02
N LYS A 62 -29.75 -33.13 7.11
CA LYS A 62 -28.33 -32.96 7.43
C LYS A 62 -28.15 -31.78 8.38
N ASP A 63 -27.36 -31.93 9.44
CA ASP A 63 -27.21 -30.91 10.47
C ASP A 63 -25.78 -30.34 10.43
N PHE A 64 -25.60 -29.27 9.67
CA PHE A 64 -24.34 -28.52 9.62
C PHE A 64 -24.39 -27.36 10.61
N TRP A 65 -23.41 -27.34 11.48
CA TRP A 65 -23.33 -26.39 12.57
C TRP A 65 -22.62 -25.10 12.17
N ALA A 66 -23.34 -23.97 12.15
CA ALA A 66 -22.83 -22.69 11.65
C ALA A 66 -21.46 -22.28 12.21
N ARG A 67 -21.24 -22.37 13.53
CA ARG A 67 -19.92 -22.05 14.09
C ARG A 67 -18.84 -23.06 13.66
N GLY A 68 -19.20 -24.33 13.48
CA GLY A 68 -18.29 -25.35 13.00
C GLY A 68 -17.75 -25.04 11.60
N ASP A 69 -18.65 -24.80 10.68
CA ASP A 69 -18.31 -24.40 9.31
C ASP A 69 -17.64 -23.00 9.27
N GLY A 70 -18.07 -22.08 10.13
CA GLY A 70 -17.43 -20.78 10.29
C GLY A 70 -15.95 -20.86 10.64
N TRP A 71 -15.59 -21.77 11.56
CA TRP A 71 -14.19 -22.05 11.86
C TRP A 71 -13.41 -22.55 10.64
N VAL A 72 -14.02 -23.44 9.83
CA VAL A 72 -13.33 -24.02 8.65
C VAL A 72 -13.12 -22.97 7.57
N LEU A 73 -14.15 -22.20 7.22
CA LEU A 73 -14.03 -21.15 6.20
C LEU A 73 -12.98 -20.09 6.60
N ALA A 74 -13.00 -19.68 7.87
CA ALA A 74 -12.00 -18.74 8.40
C ALA A 74 -10.58 -19.35 8.41
N ALA A 75 -10.44 -20.65 8.65
CA ALA A 75 -9.15 -21.33 8.57
C ALA A 75 -8.62 -21.39 7.15
N LEU A 76 -9.46 -21.71 6.17
CA LEU A 76 -9.09 -21.72 4.74
C LEU A 76 -8.62 -20.34 4.28
N ALA A 77 -9.31 -19.26 4.65
CA ALA A 77 -8.87 -17.89 4.37
C ALA A 77 -7.48 -17.60 4.95
N LYS A 78 -7.21 -18.00 6.20
CA LYS A 78 -5.91 -17.82 6.84
C LYS A 78 -4.81 -18.67 6.20
N VAL A 79 -5.14 -19.88 5.75
CA VAL A 79 -4.22 -20.79 5.04
C VAL A 79 -3.84 -20.19 3.70
N LEU A 80 -4.81 -19.81 2.88
CA LEU A 80 -4.58 -19.21 1.56
C LEU A 80 -3.75 -17.93 1.65
N LYS A 81 -3.93 -17.13 2.69
CA LYS A 81 -3.11 -15.93 2.96
C LYS A 81 -1.62 -16.25 3.11
N ASP A 82 -1.28 -17.42 3.60
CA ASP A 82 0.08 -17.78 4.00
C ASP A 82 0.75 -18.79 3.06
N LEU A 83 0.00 -19.48 2.19
CA LEU A 83 0.55 -20.43 1.22
C LEU A 83 1.40 -19.70 0.17
N PRO A 84 2.53 -20.26 -0.28
CA PRO A 84 3.32 -19.69 -1.37
C PRO A 84 2.61 -19.89 -2.73
N GLU A 85 2.75 -18.93 -3.64
CA GLU A 85 2.12 -18.94 -4.98
C GLU A 85 2.43 -20.20 -5.82
N GLY A 86 3.58 -20.81 -5.66
CA GLY A 86 3.99 -22.02 -6.38
C GLY A 86 3.71 -23.33 -5.63
N TYR A 87 2.85 -23.32 -4.61
CA TYR A 87 2.55 -24.54 -3.86
C TYR A 87 1.74 -25.54 -4.71
N GLU A 88 2.22 -26.77 -4.82
CA GLU A 88 1.65 -27.82 -5.69
C GLU A 88 0.16 -28.14 -5.45
N HIS A 89 -0.34 -27.91 -4.22
CA HIS A 89 -1.74 -28.14 -3.85
C HIS A 89 -2.52 -26.83 -3.62
N LEU A 90 -2.02 -25.68 -4.09
CA LEU A 90 -2.68 -24.38 -3.87
C LEU A 90 -4.13 -24.40 -4.38
N SER A 91 -4.37 -24.87 -5.61
CA SER A 91 -5.70 -24.96 -6.22
C SER A 91 -6.69 -25.80 -5.41
N PHE A 92 -6.23 -26.85 -4.73
CA PHE A 92 -7.08 -27.64 -3.85
C PHE A 92 -7.67 -26.81 -2.69
N PHE A 93 -6.87 -25.93 -2.08
CA PHE A 93 -7.34 -25.04 -1.03
C PHE A 93 -8.23 -23.92 -1.56
N GLU A 94 -7.91 -23.40 -2.75
CA GLU A 94 -8.70 -22.38 -3.45
C GLU A 94 -10.10 -22.90 -3.81
N ASP A 95 -10.17 -24.05 -4.45
CA ASP A 95 -11.45 -24.69 -4.83
C ASP A 95 -12.30 -25.01 -3.60
N LYS A 96 -11.68 -25.53 -2.54
CA LYS A 96 -12.36 -25.83 -1.28
C LYS A 96 -12.94 -24.57 -0.64
N PHE A 97 -12.17 -23.48 -0.60
CA PHE A 97 -12.60 -22.19 -0.06
C PHE A 97 -13.78 -21.62 -0.85
N VAL A 98 -13.66 -21.56 -2.18
CA VAL A 98 -14.70 -21.00 -3.06
C VAL A 98 -15.99 -21.80 -2.97
N ARG A 99 -15.89 -23.15 -3.03
CA ARG A 99 -17.04 -24.03 -2.93
C ARG A 99 -17.78 -23.90 -1.61
N MET A 100 -17.02 -23.84 -0.51
CA MET A 100 -17.60 -23.67 0.82
C MET A 100 -18.25 -22.30 1.00
N ALA A 101 -17.62 -21.23 0.51
CA ALA A 101 -18.21 -19.88 0.55
C ALA A 101 -19.55 -19.81 -0.20
N LYS A 102 -19.66 -20.44 -1.37
CA LYS A 102 -20.91 -20.54 -2.15
C LYS A 102 -21.99 -21.32 -1.39
N ALA A 103 -21.62 -22.47 -0.84
CA ALA A 103 -22.56 -23.30 -0.07
C ALA A 103 -23.12 -22.53 1.14
N VAL A 104 -22.27 -21.86 1.87
CA VAL A 104 -22.66 -21.03 3.04
C VAL A 104 -23.55 -19.87 2.59
N ALA A 105 -23.23 -19.17 1.51
CA ALA A 105 -24.00 -18.02 1.04
C ALA A 105 -25.47 -18.37 0.76
N CYS A 106 -25.72 -19.56 0.19
CA CYS A 106 -27.07 -20.06 -0.12
C CYS A 106 -27.93 -20.33 1.13
N LEU A 107 -27.34 -20.47 2.31
CA LEU A 107 -28.03 -20.83 3.56
C LEU A 107 -28.29 -19.62 4.50
N GLN A 108 -27.99 -18.38 4.01
CA GLN A 108 -28.22 -17.17 4.78
C GLN A 108 -29.72 -16.90 4.98
N GLN A 109 -30.10 -16.55 6.21
CA GLN A 109 -31.49 -16.16 6.50
C GLN A 109 -31.77 -14.75 5.94
N PRO A 110 -33.05 -14.43 5.66
CA PRO A 110 -33.42 -13.12 5.11
C PRO A 110 -32.93 -11.93 5.94
N GLU A 111 -32.84 -12.09 7.27
CA GLU A 111 -32.37 -11.09 8.23
C GLU A 111 -30.84 -10.93 8.24
N GLY A 112 -30.09 -11.76 7.49
CA GLY A 112 -28.67 -11.65 7.30
C GLY A 112 -27.80 -12.52 8.20
N TYR A 113 -28.36 -13.28 9.13
CA TYR A 113 -27.63 -14.22 9.97
C TYR A 113 -27.72 -15.67 9.45
N TRP A 114 -27.00 -16.59 10.06
CA TRP A 114 -27.16 -18.03 9.94
C TRP A 114 -27.66 -18.60 11.25
N THR A 115 -28.57 -19.57 11.15
CA THR A 115 -29.05 -20.35 12.30
C THR A 115 -27.99 -21.37 12.71
N ARG A 116 -28.07 -21.85 13.95
CA ARG A 116 -27.15 -22.85 14.50
C ARG A 116 -27.11 -24.13 13.69
N SER A 117 -28.25 -24.62 13.19
CA SER A 117 -28.39 -25.65 12.18
C SER A 117 -28.70 -24.98 10.85
N MET A 118 -27.73 -24.97 9.93
CA MET A 118 -27.84 -24.13 8.74
C MET A 118 -28.87 -24.64 7.73
N MET A 119 -28.98 -25.97 7.53
CA MET A 119 -29.95 -26.57 6.60
C MET A 119 -31.32 -26.80 7.22
N ASP A 120 -31.45 -26.66 8.52
CA ASP A 120 -32.73 -26.80 9.24
C ASP A 120 -32.89 -25.66 10.27
N PRO A 121 -33.30 -24.47 9.81
CA PRO A 121 -33.50 -23.32 10.71
C PRO A 121 -34.46 -23.58 11.87
N GLU A 122 -35.44 -24.46 11.67
CA GLU A 122 -36.46 -24.80 12.71
C GLU A 122 -35.90 -25.72 13.81
N HIS A 123 -34.78 -26.43 13.54
CA HIS A 123 -34.15 -27.30 14.54
C HIS A 123 -33.61 -26.51 15.74
N ALA A 124 -32.99 -25.34 15.47
CA ALA A 124 -32.49 -24.44 16.50
C ALA A 124 -32.64 -22.99 16.00
N PRO A 125 -33.86 -22.43 16.09
CA PRO A 125 -34.19 -21.15 15.49
C PRO A 125 -33.46 -19.97 16.15
N GLY A 126 -33.35 -18.89 15.39
CA GLY A 126 -32.69 -17.65 15.80
C GLY A 126 -31.22 -17.59 15.42
N PRO A 127 -30.60 -16.40 15.58
CA PRO A 127 -29.27 -16.14 15.10
C PRO A 127 -28.15 -16.88 15.85
N GLU A 128 -27.06 -17.11 15.15
CA GLU A 128 -25.78 -17.52 15.73
C GLU A 128 -24.68 -16.57 15.27
N THR A 129 -24.31 -15.62 16.13
CA THR A 129 -23.42 -14.52 15.78
C THR A 129 -22.00 -14.95 15.45
N SER A 130 -21.45 -15.95 16.13
CA SER A 130 -20.07 -16.35 15.88
C SER A 130 -19.87 -16.98 14.49
N GLY A 131 -20.78 -17.85 14.07
CA GLY A 131 -20.78 -18.40 12.71
C GLY A 131 -21.01 -17.31 11.65
N THR A 132 -22.02 -16.48 11.89
CA THR A 132 -22.31 -15.31 11.01
C THR A 132 -21.08 -14.43 10.82
N ALA A 133 -20.35 -14.12 11.89
CA ALA A 133 -19.16 -13.28 11.84
C ALA A 133 -17.98 -13.97 11.10
N PHE A 134 -17.77 -15.27 11.33
CA PHE A 134 -16.74 -16.03 10.60
C PHE A 134 -17.04 -16.14 9.10
N PHE A 135 -18.30 -16.33 8.71
CA PHE A 135 -18.71 -16.35 7.31
C PHE A 135 -18.51 -14.98 6.66
N THR A 136 -18.91 -13.92 7.35
CA THR A 136 -18.67 -12.53 6.91
C THR A 136 -17.17 -12.25 6.73
N TYR A 137 -16.33 -12.67 7.68
CA TYR A 137 -14.88 -12.58 7.58
C TYR A 137 -14.35 -13.32 6.36
N GLY A 138 -14.72 -14.60 6.19
CA GLY A 138 -14.22 -15.43 5.09
C GLY A 138 -14.61 -14.86 3.73
N MET A 139 -15.87 -14.45 3.55
CA MET A 139 -16.35 -13.85 2.29
C MET A 139 -15.67 -12.53 1.99
N LEU A 140 -15.56 -11.62 2.96
CA LEU A 140 -14.85 -10.34 2.79
C LEU A 140 -13.38 -10.56 2.45
N TRP A 141 -12.71 -11.49 3.15
CA TRP A 141 -11.35 -11.85 2.83
C TRP A 141 -11.22 -12.37 1.39
N GLY A 142 -12.14 -13.22 0.97
CA GLY A 142 -12.18 -13.74 -0.40
C GLY A 142 -12.37 -12.64 -1.45
N ILE A 143 -13.28 -11.70 -1.22
CA ILE A 143 -13.49 -10.52 -2.09
C ILE A 143 -12.23 -9.64 -2.12
N ASN A 144 -11.67 -9.32 -0.96
CA ASN A 144 -10.50 -8.44 -0.84
C ASN A 144 -9.24 -9.01 -1.51
N ASN A 145 -9.17 -10.34 -1.70
CA ASN A 145 -8.02 -11.03 -2.30
C ASN A 145 -8.32 -11.65 -3.67
N GLY A 146 -9.50 -11.38 -4.26
CA GLY A 146 -9.85 -11.80 -5.62
C GLY A 146 -10.25 -13.26 -5.78
N TYR A 147 -10.53 -13.99 -4.68
CA TYR A 147 -11.02 -15.37 -4.72
C TYR A 147 -12.53 -15.48 -4.94
N LEU A 148 -13.28 -14.46 -4.52
CA LEU A 148 -14.73 -14.40 -4.62
C LEU A 148 -15.17 -13.18 -5.42
N ASP A 149 -16.17 -13.37 -6.27
CA ASP A 149 -16.75 -12.29 -7.07
C ASP A 149 -17.49 -11.31 -6.15
N LYS A 150 -17.20 -10.04 -6.32
CA LYS A 150 -17.76 -8.96 -5.50
C LYS A 150 -19.28 -8.85 -5.69
N ASP A 151 -19.76 -8.92 -6.91
CA ASP A 151 -21.18 -8.67 -7.21
C ASP A 151 -22.04 -9.85 -6.74
N GLU A 152 -21.48 -11.05 -6.67
CA GLU A 152 -22.12 -12.24 -6.12
C GLU A 152 -22.18 -12.19 -4.57
N PHE A 153 -21.07 -11.86 -3.91
CA PHE A 153 -20.95 -12.04 -2.45
C PHE A 153 -21.21 -10.79 -1.60
N MET A 154 -21.04 -9.57 -2.12
CA MET A 154 -21.31 -8.36 -1.31
C MET A 154 -22.75 -8.23 -0.82
N PRO A 155 -23.78 -8.60 -1.58
CA PRO A 155 -25.16 -8.57 -1.06
C PRO A 155 -25.36 -9.47 0.18
N VAL A 156 -24.66 -10.63 0.23
CA VAL A 156 -24.67 -11.54 1.39
C VAL A 156 -23.94 -10.91 2.57
N VAL A 157 -22.75 -10.36 2.31
CA VAL A 157 -21.93 -9.68 3.32
C VAL A 157 -22.65 -8.47 3.92
N GLU A 158 -23.29 -7.64 3.12
CA GLU A 158 -23.99 -6.44 3.59
C GLU A 158 -25.17 -6.78 4.50
N LYS A 159 -25.95 -7.81 4.17
CA LYS A 159 -27.01 -8.30 5.05
C LYS A 159 -26.45 -8.81 6.39
N ALA A 160 -25.37 -9.61 6.33
CA ALA A 160 -24.71 -10.11 7.53
C ALA A 160 -24.12 -8.96 8.37
N TRP A 161 -23.47 -7.99 7.74
CA TRP A 161 -22.90 -6.83 8.42
C TRP A 161 -23.98 -5.96 9.09
N LYS A 162 -25.11 -5.78 8.42
CA LYS A 162 -26.26 -5.11 9.01
C LYS A 162 -26.74 -5.82 10.27
N TYR A 163 -26.89 -7.16 10.22
CA TYR A 163 -27.23 -7.95 11.40
C TYR A 163 -26.18 -7.79 12.51
N LEU A 164 -24.88 -7.96 12.18
CA LEU A 164 -23.79 -7.88 13.14
C LEU A 164 -23.74 -6.52 13.86
N THR A 165 -23.97 -5.40 13.14
CA THR A 165 -23.82 -4.05 13.69
C THR A 165 -25.12 -3.47 14.27
N LYS A 166 -26.30 -3.96 13.88
CA LYS A 166 -27.59 -3.41 14.34
C LYS A 166 -28.31 -4.32 15.33
N THR A 167 -27.98 -5.61 15.34
CA THR A 167 -28.65 -6.60 16.20
C THR A 167 -27.69 -7.27 17.17
N ALA A 168 -26.55 -7.78 16.68
CA ALA A 168 -25.61 -8.51 17.52
C ALA A 168 -24.80 -7.58 18.44
N LEU A 169 -24.33 -6.44 17.93
CA LEU A 169 -23.60 -5.43 18.72
C LEU A 169 -24.58 -4.67 19.62
N GLN A 170 -24.39 -4.77 20.93
CA GLN A 170 -25.24 -4.14 21.94
C GLN A 170 -24.78 -2.69 22.23
N LYS A 171 -25.63 -1.93 22.94
CA LYS A 171 -25.34 -0.53 23.30
C LYS A 171 -24.12 -0.38 24.23
N ASP A 172 -23.81 -1.38 25.01
CA ASP A 172 -22.65 -1.45 25.91
C ASP A 172 -21.40 -2.01 25.21
N TRP A 173 -21.43 -2.14 23.89
CA TRP A 173 -20.37 -2.70 23.04
C TRP A 173 -20.13 -4.21 23.21
N SER A 174 -20.96 -4.93 23.96
CA SER A 174 -20.92 -6.39 23.97
C SER A 174 -21.47 -6.96 22.66
N VAL A 175 -21.02 -8.17 22.29
CA VAL A 175 -21.51 -8.91 21.11
C VAL A 175 -22.42 -10.04 21.61
N GLY A 176 -23.72 -9.86 21.40
CA GLY A 176 -24.74 -10.81 21.82
C GLY A 176 -25.05 -11.89 20.78
N TYR A 177 -26.01 -12.75 21.13
CA TYR A 177 -26.49 -13.87 20.30
C TYR A 177 -25.38 -14.87 19.92
N VAL A 178 -24.38 -15.02 20.75
CA VAL A 178 -23.32 -16.00 20.58
C VAL A 178 -23.70 -17.28 21.31
N GLN A 179 -23.86 -18.38 20.59
CA GLN A 179 -24.12 -19.67 21.21
C GLN A 179 -23.00 -20.00 22.21
N PRO A 180 -23.29 -20.39 23.46
CA PRO A 180 -22.27 -20.84 24.41
C PRO A 180 -21.40 -21.96 23.87
N ILE A 181 -20.30 -22.27 24.57
CA ILE A 181 -19.41 -23.38 24.17
C ILE A 181 -20.24 -24.63 23.96
N GLY A 182 -20.08 -25.25 22.80
CA GLY A 182 -20.83 -26.44 22.42
C GLY A 182 -20.23 -27.10 21.19
N GLU A 183 -20.88 -28.14 20.71
CA GLU A 183 -20.41 -28.96 19.60
C GLU A 183 -21.46 -29.20 18.51
N LYS A 184 -22.68 -28.69 18.68
CA LYS A 184 -23.80 -28.86 17.74
C LYS A 184 -24.88 -27.80 17.94
N ALA A 185 -25.83 -27.73 17.03
CA ALA A 185 -27.10 -27.05 17.25
C ALA A 185 -27.90 -27.80 18.35
N ILE A 186 -28.48 -27.08 19.31
CA ILE A 186 -29.24 -27.66 20.39
C ILE A 186 -30.65 -27.10 20.37
N PRO A 187 -31.68 -27.93 20.10
CA PRO A 187 -33.08 -27.51 20.16
C PRO A 187 -33.45 -26.92 21.51
N GLY A 188 -34.19 -25.82 21.51
CA GLY A 188 -34.64 -25.17 22.74
C GLY A 188 -33.57 -24.41 23.53
N GLN A 189 -32.31 -24.40 23.08
CA GLN A 189 -31.26 -23.61 23.73
C GLN A 189 -31.54 -22.10 23.53
N VAL A 190 -31.63 -21.36 24.63
CA VAL A 190 -31.78 -19.92 24.60
C VAL A 190 -30.45 -19.26 24.21
N VAL A 191 -30.46 -18.47 23.14
CA VAL A 191 -29.33 -17.65 22.70
C VAL A 191 -29.88 -16.27 22.41
N ASP A 192 -29.55 -15.29 23.24
CA ASP A 192 -30.13 -13.96 23.25
C ASP A 192 -29.07 -12.84 23.25
N ALA A 193 -29.50 -11.60 23.38
CA ALA A 193 -28.63 -10.43 23.40
C ALA A 193 -27.57 -10.45 24.52
N LYS A 194 -27.79 -11.20 25.59
CA LYS A 194 -26.86 -11.34 26.72
C LYS A 194 -25.89 -12.52 26.55
N SER A 195 -26.18 -13.38 25.58
CA SER A 195 -25.35 -14.56 25.28
C SER A 195 -24.10 -14.13 24.54
N THR A 196 -22.97 -13.99 25.25
CA THR A 196 -21.68 -13.55 24.70
C THR A 196 -20.56 -14.54 25.03
N ALA A 197 -19.51 -14.57 24.19
CA ALA A 197 -18.29 -15.33 24.40
C ALA A 197 -17.11 -14.71 23.63
N ASN A 198 -15.89 -14.85 24.16
CA ASN A 198 -14.68 -14.26 23.58
C ASN A 198 -14.44 -14.67 22.13
N PHE A 199 -14.75 -15.90 21.75
CA PHE A 199 -14.59 -16.36 20.37
C PHE A 199 -15.60 -15.69 19.41
N GLY A 200 -16.80 -15.34 19.88
CA GLY A 200 -17.77 -14.56 19.10
C GLY A 200 -17.30 -13.12 18.90
N VAL A 201 -16.78 -12.49 19.95
CA VAL A 201 -16.15 -11.16 19.85
C VAL A 201 -14.96 -11.20 18.90
N GLY A 202 -14.09 -12.20 19.00
CA GLY A 202 -12.95 -12.38 18.10
C GLY A 202 -13.35 -12.55 16.63
N ALA A 203 -14.41 -13.31 16.35
CA ALA A 203 -14.95 -13.47 14.99
C ALA A 203 -15.53 -12.14 14.45
N PHE A 204 -16.27 -11.41 15.29
CA PHE A 204 -16.79 -10.08 14.95
C PHE A 204 -15.66 -9.11 14.58
N LEU A 205 -14.59 -9.05 15.37
CA LEU A 205 -13.44 -8.20 15.09
C LEU A 205 -12.71 -8.60 13.80
N LEU A 206 -12.59 -9.89 13.49
CA LEU A 206 -12.04 -10.36 12.22
C LEU A 206 -12.88 -9.85 11.04
N ALA A 207 -14.21 -9.98 11.11
CA ALA A 207 -15.12 -9.47 10.09
C ALA A 207 -15.02 -7.94 9.96
N ALA A 208 -14.98 -7.22 11.08
CA ALA A 208 -14.83 -5.77 11.09
C ALA A 208 -13.53 -5.30 10.42
N CYS A 209 -12.41 -5.95 10.72
CA CYS A 209 -11.13 -5.62 10.08
C CYS A 209 -11.15 -5.84 8.56
N GLU A 210 -11.76 -6.93 8.09
CA GLU A 210 -11.86 -7.16 6.63
C GLU A 210 -12.87 -6.21 5.97
N TYR A 211 -13.93 -5.82 6.66
CA TYR A 211 -14.88 -4.84 6.15
C TYR A 211 -14.24 -3.45 6.01
N VAL A 212 -13.44 -3.04 6.99
CA VAL A 212 -12.64 -1.80 6.89
C VAL A 212 -11.70 -1.86 5.68
N ARG A 213 -10.97 -2.97 5.49
CA ARG A 213 -10.10 -3.16 4.32
C ARG A 213 -10.87 -3.06 3.00
N TYR A 214 -12.06 -3.66 2.95
CA TYR A 214 -12.94 -3.56 1.79
C TYR A 214 -13.34 -2.11 1.50
N LEU A 215 -13.81 -1.39 2.52
CA LEU A 215 -14.18 0.03 2.38
C LEU A 215 -13.01 0.88 1.92
N GLU A 216 -11.84 0.67 2.49
CA GLU A 216 -10.62 1.39 2.11
C GLU A 216 -10.17 1.08 0.68
N ALA A 217 -10.26 -0.20 0.27
CA ALA A 217 -9.92 -0.60 -1.10
C ALA A 217 -10.87 -0.01 -2.14
N ASN A 218 -12.15 0.16 -1.79
CA ASN A 218 -13.21 0.64 -2.67
C ASN A 218 -13.60 2.11 -2.40
N ASN A 219 -12.89 2.82 -1.50
CA ASN A 219 -13.22 4.19 -1.14
C ASN A 219 -12.65 5.18 -2.15
N ASN A 220 -13.45 5.56 -3.12
CA ASN A 220 -13.14 6.63 -4.07
C ASN A 220 -12.91 7.99 -3.39
N GLU A 221 -13.44 8.22 -2.18
CA GLU A 221 -13.25 9.47 -1.43
C GLU A 221 -11.78 9.68 -1.02
N THR A 222 -11.08 8.63 -0.57
CA THR A 222 -9.65 8.73 -0.23
C THR A 222 -8.80 9.06 -1.45
N ARG A 223 -9.07 8.40 -2.59
CA ARG A 223 -8.39 8.71 -3.85
C ARG A 223 -8.70 10.13 -4.30
N LYS A 224 -9.98 10.52 -4.25
CA LYS A 224 -10.40 11.89 -4.58
C LYS A 224 -9.72 12.92 -3.69
N TYR A 225 -9.65 12.68 -2.39
CA TYR A 225 -8.94 13.57 -1.46
C TYR A 225 -7.47 13.75 -1.84
N TRP A 226 -6.76 12.66 -2.18
CA TRP A 226 -5.35 12.74 -2.58
C TRP A 226 -5.15 13.46 -3.91
N THR A 227 -5.98 13.17 -4.90
CA THR A 227 -5.87 13.79 -6.22
C THR A 227 -6.29 15.26 -6.21
N ASP A 228 -7.35 15.61 -5.48
CA ASP A 228 -7.74 17.02 -5.28
C ASP A 228 -6.63 17.81 -4.58
N MET A 229 -5.97 17.22 -3.57
CA MET A 229 -4.86 17.85 -2.88
C MET A 229 -3.65 18.03 -3.81
N ALA A 230 -3.28 17.01 -4.56
CA ALA A 230 -2.19 17.08 -5.54
C ALA A 230 -2.48 18.15 -6.62
N TYR A 231 -3.71 18.21 -7.10
CA TYR A 231 -4.13 19.21 -8.08
C TYR A 231 -4.06 20.63 -7.50
N ARG A 232 -4.55 20.83 -6.27
CA ARG A 232 -4.50 22.16 -5.60
C ARG A 232 -3.08 22.65 -5.39
N MET A 233 -2.11 21.74 -5.14
CA MET A 233 -0.69 22.10 -5.03
C MET A 233 -0.08 22.41 -6.41
N ALA A 234 -0.41 21.62 -7.41
CA ALA A 234 0.23 21.69 -8.72
C ALA A 234 -0.31 22.82 -9.63
N ALA A 235 -1.63 23.01 -9.63
CA ALA A 235 -2.28 23.92 -10.57
C ALA A 235 -1.77 25.36 -10.50
N PRO A 236 -1.62 26.02 -9.32
CA PRO A 236 -1.13 27.39 -9.27
C PRO A 236 0.31 27.53 -9.77
N VAL A 237 1.18 26.56 -9.51
CA VAL A 237 2.57 26.59 -9.98
C VAL A 237 2.63 26.38 -11.48
N LEU A 238 2.04 25.29 -11.97
CA LEU A 238 2.15 24.91 -13.38
C LEU A 238 1.37 25.84 -14.31
N SER A 239 0.19 26.34 -13.91
CA SER A 239 -0.59 27.28 -14.73
C SER A 239 0.11 28.63 -14.92
N ASN A 240 0.83 29.10 -13.90
CA ASN A 240 1.63 30.32 -13.99
C ASN A 240 2.91 30.08 -14.79
N MET A 241 3.65 29.02 -14.49
CA MET A 241 4.91 28.74 -15.15
C MET A 241 4.72 28.40 -16.65
N ALA A 242 3.61 27.77 -17.03
CA ALA A 242 3.25 27.53 -18.43
C ALA A 242 3.06 28.82 -19.26
N LYS A 243 2.77 29.92 -18.57
CA LYS A 243 2.62 31.26 -19.18
C LYS A 243 3.87 32.13 -19.05
N GLY A 244 4.90 31.68 -18.35
CA GLY A 244 6.08 32.49 -18.03
C GLY A 244 5.80 33.54 -16.94
N GLU A 245 4.88 33.27 -16.04
CA GLU A 245 4.41 34.20 -14.98
C GLU A 245 4.66 33.69 -13.54
N LEU A 246 5.34 32.55 -13.35
CA LEU A 246 5.57 32.00 -12.01
C LEU A 246 6.38 33.00 -11.15
N GLN A 247 7.53 33.46 -11.65
CA GLN A 247 8.39 34.38 -10.89
C GLN A 247 7.72 35.73 -10.62
N LYS A 248 6.78 36.13 -11.46
CA LYS A 248 5.99 37.35 -11.28
C LYS A 248 4.94 37.21 -10.18
N ASN A 249 4.27 36.06 -10.15
CA ASN A 249 3.08 35.86 -9.33
C ASN A 249 3.35 35.13 -8.02
N MET A 250 4.45 34.39 -7.90
CA MET A 250 4.85 33.71 -6.67
C MET A 250 5.68 34.66 -5.80
N ILE A 251 5.04 35.17 -4.75
CA ILE A 251 5.70 36.03 -3.75
C ILE A 251 6.59 35.16 -2.86
N LEU A 252 7.86 35.52 -2.74
CA LEU A 252 8.82 34.84 -1.88
C LEU A 252 8.92 35.53 -0.53
N GLU A 253 8.42 34.87 0.49
CA GLU A 253 8.67 35.24 1.89
C GLU A 253 10.05 34.73 2.31
N VAL A 254 10.80 35.54 3.02
CA VAL A 254 12.13 35.19 3.49
C VAL A 254 12.23 35.46 4.97
N SER A 255 13.09 34.70 5.67
CA SER A 255 13.39 34.94 7.08
C SER A 255 13.89 36.35 7.29
N PRO A 256 13.56 37.00 8.43
CA PRO A 256 14.18 38.26 8.82
C PRO A 256 15.72 38.22 8.85
N ASN A 257 16.29 37.03 9.08
CA ASN A 257 17.74 36.76 9.08
C ASN A 257 18.20 36.11 7.76
N TRP A 258 17.64 36.55 6.63
CA TRP A 258 18.02 36.03 5.32
C TRP A 258 19.50 36.28 5.04
N ASP A 259 20.22 35.23 4.56
CA ASP A 259 21.66 35.27 4.28
C ASP A 259 22.02 35.94 2.93
N ASN A 260 21.07 36.61 2.30
CA ASN A 260 21.21 37.28 0.99
C ASN A 260 21.53 36.36 -0.20
N ARG A 261 21.39 35.01 -0.06
CA ARG A 261 21.48 34.13 -1.23
C ARG A 261 20.44 34.51 -2.26
N ASN A 262 20.70 34.12 -3.53
CA ASN A 262 19.79 34.42 -4.61
C ASN A 262 18.41 33.76 -4.38
N LYS A 263 17.39 34.58 -4.17
CA LYS A 263 16.00 34.12 -3.92
C LYS A 263 15.43 33.24 -5.05
N LYS A 264 15.96 33.37 -6.27
CA LYS A 264 15.51 32.59 -7.42
C LYS A 264 15.71 31.07 -7.27
N VAL A 265 16.53 30.62 -6.31
CA VAL A 265 16.62 29.19 -5.95
C VAL A 265 15.25 28.61 -5.59
N ALA A 266 14.37 29.38 -4.94
CA ALA A 266 13.07 28.93 -4.50
C ALA A 266 12.14 28.53 -5.65
N TYR A 267 12.23 29.18 -6.81
CA TYR A 267 11.43 28.82 -7.98
C TYR A 267 11.83 27.46 -8.56
N MET A 268 13.13 27.18 -8.62
CA MET A 268 13.64 25.89 -9.08
C MET A 268 13.30 24.78 -8.10
N GLU A 269 13.42 25.04 -6.79
CA GLU A 269 13.02 24.12 -5.73
C GLU A 269 11.53 23.80 -5.81
N THR A 270 10.67 24.83 -5.94
CA THR A 270 9.22 24.65 -6.06
C THR A 270 8.87 23.79 -7.27
N PHE A 271 9.40 24.12 -8.44
CA PHE A 271 9.10 23.37 -9.66
C PHE A 271 9.66 21.94 -9.62
N GLY A 272 10.92 21.76 -9.27
CA GLY A 272 11.58 20.45 -9.28
C GLY A 272 10.93 19.46 -8.31
N ARG A 273 10.71 19.88 -7.06
CA ARG A 273 10.09 19.00 -6.04
C ARG A 273 8.62 18.71 -6.34
N LEU A 274 7.87 19.70 -6.83
CA LEU A 274 6.49 19.48 -7.29
C LEU A 274 6.44 18.43 -8.38
N MET A 275 7.27 18.58 -9.42
CA MET A 275 7.27 17.67 -10.56
C MET A 275 7.68 16.25 -10.16
N ALA A 276 8.69 16.09 -9.32
CA ALA A 276 9.07 14.78 -8.79
C ALA A 276 7.91 14.13 -7.99
N GLY A 277 7.17 14.94 -7.22
CA GLY A 277 6.06 14.46 -6.40
C GLY A 277 4.84 13.99 -7.20
N ILE A 278 4.46 14.73 -8.27
CA ILE A 278 3.26 14.43 -9.06
C ILE A 278 3.54 13.52 -10.27
N ALA A 279 4.79 13.33 -10.67
CA ALA A 279 5.16 12.52 -11.83
C ALA A 279 4.55 11.10 -11.82
N PRO A 280 4.52 10.35 -10.70
CA PRO A 280 3.84 9.05 -10.65
C PRO A 280 2.35 9.13 -11.00
N TRP A 281 1.66 10.19 -10.59
CA TRP A 281 0.26 10.40 -10.95
C TRP A 281 0.10 10.77 -12.43
N LEU A 282 0.96 11.62 -12.95
CA LEU A 282 0.96 12.01 -14.36
C LEU A 282 1.37 10.88 -15.31
N SER A 283 2.05 9.83 -14.82
CA SER A 283 2.43 8.66 -15.61
C SER A 283 1.25 7.72 -15.92
N LEU A 284 0.12 7.87 -15.22
CA LEU A 284 -1.07 7.05 -15.46
C LEU A 284 -1.65 7.28 -16.85
N PRO A 285 -2.25 6.26 -17.47
CA PRO A 285 -2.93 6.39 -18.76
C PRO A 285 -4.00 7.47 -18.75
N ASP A 286 -4.24 8.09 -19.90
CA ASP A 286 -5.33 9.04 -20.06
C ASP A 286 -6.68 8.30 -20.00
N ASP A 287 -7.65 8.93 -19.36
CA ASP A 287 -9.02 8.46 -19.27
C ASP A 287 -10.00 9.64 -19.24
N ASP A 288 -11.30 9.39 -19.42
CA ASP A 288 -12.35 10.41 -19.48
C ASP A 288 -12.95 10.78 -18.11
N THR A 289 -12.38 10.27 -17.02
CA THR A 289 -12.82 10.62 -15.67
C THR A 289 -12.48 12.06 -15.31
N ALA A 290 -13.13 12.62 -14.30
CA ALA A 290 -12.78 13.96 -13.79
C ALA A 290 -11.30 14.02 -13.34
N GLU A 291 -10.77 12.96 -12.74
CA GLU A 291 -9.36 12.81 -12.40
C GLU A 291 -8.47 12.78 -13.65
N GLY A 292 -8.88 12.05 -14.70
CA GLY A 292 -8.17 12.00 -15.98
C GLY A 292 -8.07 13.36 -16.64
N GLN A 293 -9.13 14.17 -16.61
CA GLN A 293 -9.12 15.54 -17.13
C GLN A 293 -8.16 16.45 -16.34
N GLN A 294 -8.12 16.31 -15.00
CA GLN A 294 -7.13 17.03 -14.18
C GLN A 294 -5.69 16.65 -14.55
N ARG A 295 -5.39 15.35 -14.72
CA ARG A 295 -4.05 14.87 -15.14
C ARG A 295 -3.67 15.42 -16.51
N LYS A 296 -4.59 15.38 -17.47
CA LYS A 296 -4.36 15.91 -18.82
C LYS A 296 -4.01 17.39 -18.80
N GLN A 297 -4.78 18.18 -18.06
CA GLN A 297 -4.54 19.60 -17.89
C GLN A 297 -3.17 19.89 -17.26
N LEU A 298 -2.82 19.16 -16.19
CA LEU A 298 -1.52 19.32 -15.54
C LEU A 298 -0.36 18.90 -16.46
N LYS A 299 -0.51 17.84 -17.27
CA LYS A 299 0.51 17.44 -18.26
C LYS A 299 0.75 18.53 -19.32
N GLU A 300 -0.32 19.13 -19.84
CA GLU A 300 -0.21 20.23 -20.80
C GLU A 300 0.55 21.43 -20.22
N TRP A 301 0.24 21.82 -18.99
CA TRP A 301 0.97 22.90 -18.29
C TRP A 301 2.40 22.48 -17.95
N ALA A 302 2.62 21.25 -17.50
CA ALA A 302 3.95 20.75 -17.17
C ALA A 302 4.89 20.81 -18.37
N LEU A 303 4.47 20.35 -19.56
CA LEU A 303 5.30 20.38 -20.77
C LEU A 303 5.71 21.82 -21.16
N LYS A 304 4.79 22.77 -21.05
CA LYS A 304 5.11 24.19 -21.27
C LYS A 304 6.03 24.74 -20.18
N SER A 305 5.81 24.33 -18.93
CA SER A 305 6.66 24.74 -17.81
C SER A 305 8.09 24.22 -17.95
N TYR A 306 8.26 22.98 -18.40
CA TYR A 306 9.59 22.43 -18.70
C TYR A 306 10.31 23.22 -19.79
N ALA A 307 9.60 23.65 -20.85
CA ALA A 307 10.19 24.48 -21.88
C ALA A 307 10.62 25.83 -21.31
N ASN A 308 9.76 26.50 -20.53
CA ASN A 308 10.08 27.79 -19.91
C ASN A 308 11.23 27.69 -18.90
N ALA A 309 11.35 26.58 -18.19
CA ALA A 309 12.39 26.34 -17.20
C ALA A 309 13.83 26.41 -17.75
N VAL A 310 14.01 26.08 -19.05
CA VAL A 310 15.33 26.00 -19.71
C VAL A 310 15.46 26.96 -20.90
N ASP A 311 14.45 27.76 -21.18
CA ASP A 311 14.55 28.81 -22.22
C ASP A 311 15.16 30.09 -21.63
N PRO A 312 16.40 30.48 -22.04
CA PRO A 312 17.04 31.69 -21.54
C PRO A 312 16.23 32.97 -21.80
N ASN A 313 15.32 32.95 -22.77
CA ASN A 313 14.45 34.09 -23.09
C ASN A 313 13.15 34.09 -22.28
N SER A 314 12.84 33.02 -21.54
CA SER A 314 11.64 32.96 -20.70
C SER A 314 11.83 33.77 -19.43
N PRO A 315 10.82 34.55 -18.99
CA PRO A 315 10.82 35.18 -17.67
C PRO A 315 10.97 34.15 -16.52
N ASP A 316 10.55 32.90 -16.76
CA ASP A 316 10.62 31.80 -15.80
C ASP A 316 11.82 30.86 -16.00
N TYR A 317 12.87 31.33 -16.75
CA TYR A 317 14.15 30.62 -16.80
C TYR A 317 14.69 30.40 -15.39
N LEU A 318 14.96 29.13 -15.03
CA LEU A 318 15.36 28.77 -13.69
C LEU A 318 16.83 29.06 -13.41
N LEU A 319 17.20 29.04 -12.12
CA LEU A 319 18.56 29.35 -11.68
C LEU A 319 19.48 28.12 -11.81
N TRP A 320 19.89 27.78 -13.01
CA TRP A 320 20.81 26.67 -13.29
C TRP A 320 22.26 26.93 -12.87
N ASN A 321 22.61 28.20 -12.63
CA ASN A 321 23.97 28.64 -12.36
C ASN A 321 24.04 29.65 -11.20
N GLY A 322 25.18 29.73 -10.54
CA GLY A 322 25.44 30.74 -9.50
C GLY A 322 25.08 30.34 -8.09
N HIS A 323 24.52 29.14 -7.87
CA HIS A 323 24.26 28.62 -6.52
C HIS A 323 24.32 27.08 -6.49
N GLY A 324 24.91 26.49 -5.42
CA GLY A 324 25.01 25.03 -5.24
C GLY A 324 23.66 24.32 -5.20
N GLN A 325 22.61 25.00 -4.69
CA GLN A 325 21.25 24.48 -4.62
C GLN A 325 20.70 24.02 -5.99
N ALA A 326 21.18 24.60 -7.08
CA ALA A 326 20.79 24.18 -8.43
C ALA A 326 21.02 22.70 -8.70
N LEU A 327 22.06 22.09 -8.10
CA LEU A 327 22.32 20.65 -8.20
C LEU A 327 21.22 19.83 -7.54
N VAL A 328 20.75 20.28 -6.37
CA VAL A 328 19.68 19.63 -5.62
C VAL A 328 18.37 19.62 -6.41
N ASP A 329 17.95 20.79 -6.84
CA ASP A 329 16.63 20.98 -7.45
C ASP A 329 16.58 20.42 -8.87
N ALA A 330 17.70 20.45 -9.59
CA ALA A 330 17.86 19.77 -10.87
C ALA A 330 17.75 18.24 -10.75
N ALA A 331 18.20 17.66 -9.65
CA ALA A 331 18.04 16.22 -9.41
C ALA A 331 16.56 15.82 -9.29
N TYR A 332 15.73 16.63 -8.63
CA TYR A 332 14.28 16.41 -8.59
C TYR A 332 13.62 16.57 -9.98
N ILE A 333 14.11 17.48 -10.81
CA ILE A 333 13.66 17.59 -12.21
C ILE A 333 14.03 16.31 -12.99
N ALA A 334 15.27 15.81 -12.83
CA ALA A 334 15.70 14.56 -13.46
C ALA A 334 14.89 13.36 -12.94
N GLU A 335 14.61 13.30 -11.64
CA GLU A 335 13.77 12.27 -11.01
C GLU A 335 12.35 12.29 -11.56
N SER A 336 11.76 13.45 -11.80
CA SER A 336 10.44 13.55 -12.44
C SER A 336 10.40 12.95 -13.85
N PHE A 337 11.45 13.15 -14.63
CA PHE A 337 11.62 12.50 -15.92
C PHE A 337 11.81 11.00 -15.83
N LEU A 338 12.53 10.51 -14.80
CA LEU A 338 12.67 9.08 -14.55
C LEU A 338 11.33 8.42 -14.20
N ARG A 339 10.51 9.08 -13.39
CA ARG A 339 9.20 8.60 -12.92
C ARG A 339 8.10 8.59 -13.98
N ALA A 340 8.15 9.52 -14.93
CA ALA A 340 7.13 9.67 -15.97
C ALA A 340 7.78 9.97 -17.35
N PHE A 341 8.72 9.12 -17.75
CA PHE A 341 9.54 9.33 -18.92
C PHE A 341 8.74 9.51 -20.23
N ASP A 342 7.73 8.66 -20.42
CA ASP A 342 6.91 8.67 -21.61
C ASP A 342 5.98 9.90 -21.68
N GLN A 343 5.56 10.42 -20.52
CA GLN A 343 4.61 11.52 -20.43
C GLN A 343 5.29 12.89 -20.30
N LEU A 344 6.50 12.97 -19.72
CA LEU A 344 7.14 14.24 -19.40
C LEU A 344 8.42 14.51 -20.21
N TRP A 345 9.20 13.46 -20.56
CA TRP A 345 10.42 13.65 -21.35
C TRP A 345 10.20 13.46 -22.85
N LYS A 346 9.61 12.33 -23.25
CA LYS A 346 9.44 12.02 -24.69
C LYS A 346 8.71 13.10 -25.48
N PRO A 347 7.63 13.72 -24.96
CA PRO A 347 6.86 14.73 -25.70
C PRO A 347 7.55 16.09 -25.85
N LEU A 348 8.62 16.36 -25.09
CA LEU A 348 9.36 17.62 -25.22
C LEU A 348 9.97 17.75 -26.63
N ASP A 349 10.00 18.97 -27.14
CA ASP A 349 10.68 19.29 -28.41
C ASP A 349 12.20 19.13 -28.28
N GLN A 350 12.88 19.00 -29.42
CA GLN A 350 14.30 18.71 -29.46
C GLN A 350 15.14 19.86 -28.85
N THR A 351 14.77 21.09 -29.06
CA THR A 351 15.46 22.26 -28.50
C THR A 351 15.40 22.28 -26.99
N THR A 352 14.22 22.00 -26.44
CA THR A 352 14.04 21.88 -24.98
C THR A 352 14.88 20.75 -24.39
N LYS A 353 14.90 19.58 -25.05
CA LYS A 353 15.74 18.44 -24.62
C LYS A 353 17.24 18.78 -24.62
N GLU A 354 17.72 19.42 -25.67
CA GLU A 354 19.13 19.83 -25.78
C GLU A 354 19.52 20.86 -24.72
N ARG A 355 18.61 21.79 -24.39
CA ARG A 355 18.81 22.74 -23.29
C ARG A 355 18.91 22.04 -21.96
N TYR A 356 18.02 21.07 -21.62
CA TYR A 356 18.14 20.28 -20.40
C TYR A 356 19.44 19.51 -20.32
N ILE A 357 19.85 18.84 -21.40
CA ILE A 357 21.13 18.11 -21.45
C ILE A 357 22.30 19.06 -21.17
N LYS A 358 22.28 20.25 -21.76
CA LYS A 358 23.31 21.27 -21.53
C LYS A 358 23.33 21.73 -20.06
N GLU A 359 22.18 22.06 -19.49
CA GLU A 359 22.09 22.53 -18.11
C GLU A 359 22.51 21.43 -17.14
N PHE A 360 22.03 20.20 -17.29
CA PHE A 360 22.42 19.08 -16.45
C PHE A 360 23.93 18.81 -16.48
N LYS A 361 24.55 18.80 -17.66
CA LYS A 361 26.02 18.69 -17.79
C LYS A 361 26.76 19.89 -17.21
N GLY A 362 26.17 21.08 -17.30
CA GLY A 362 26.68 22.29 -16.69
C GLY A 362 26.82 22.20 -15.18
N LEU A 363 25.98 21.40 -14.50
CA LEU A 363 26.02 21.20 -13.05
C LEU A 363 27.22 20.36 -12.55
N ARG A 364 27.96 19.71 -13.46
CA ARG A 364 29.21 19.00 -13.14
C ARG A 364 30.29 19.89 -12.52
N ARG A 365 30.19 21.22 -12.70
CA ARG A 365 31.06 22.22 -12.04
C ARG A 365 30.83 22.33 -10.54
N ILE A 366 29.65 21.90 -10.04
CA ILE A 366 29.34 21.92 -8.62
C ILE A 366 29.99 20.70 -7.98
N ASP A 367 30.86 20.92 -6.99
CA ASP A 367 31.39 19.87 -6.15
C ASP A 367 30.38 19.60 -5.02
N PRO A 368 29.72 18.43 -5.02
CA PRO A 368 28.72 18.15 -4.00
C PRO A 368 29.37 17.92 -2.64
N PRO A 369 28.84 18.47 -1.54
CA PRO A 369 29.24 18.08 -0.21
C PRO A 369 29.21 16.57 -0.01
N TYR A 370 30.12 16.06 0.81
CA TYR A 370 30.31 14.63 1.05
C TYR A 370 29.22 14.05 1.99
N THR A 371 27.98 14.11 1.50
CA THR A 371 26.72 13.76 2.18
C THR A 371 25.73 13.18 1.16
N ASN A 372 24.42 13.17 1.49
CA ASN A 372 23.34 12.86 0.56
C ASN A 372 23.43 13.60 -0.79
N TRP A 373 24.15 14.71 -0.85
CA TRP A 373 24.33 15.51 -2.07
C TRP A 373 24.98 14.74 -3.22
N LEU A 374 25.77 13.71 -2.92
CA LEU A 374 26.32 12.82 -3.96
C LEU A 374 25.20 12.17 -4.78
N LEU A 375 24.04 11.86 -4.14
CA LEU A 375 22.90 11.26 -4.84
C LEU A 375 22.23 12.22 -5.82
N PHE A 376 22.21 13.52 -5.56
CA PHE A 376 21.72 14.49 -6.54
C PHE A 376 22.53 14.44 -7.83
N SER A 377 23.86 14.42 -7.71
CA SER A 377 24.73 14.26 -8.86
C SER A 377 24.48 12.92 -9.59
N ALA A 378 24.41 11.80 -8.83
CA ALA A 378 24.20 10.49 -9.42
C ALA A 378 22.84 10.36 -10.13
N THR A 379 21.77 10.98 -9.59
CA THR A 379 20.42 10.96 -10.20
C THR A 379 20.44 11.66 -11.57
N ILE A 380 21.06 12.83 -11.66
CA ILE A 380 21.20 13.55 -12.93
C ILE A 380 22.00 12.72 -13.93
N GLU A 381 23.12 12.16 -13.51
CA GLU A 381 23.96 11.34 -14.40
C GLU A 381 23.28 10.04 -14.82
N SER A 382 22.48 9.43 -13.95
CA SER A 382 21.67 8.25 -14.28
C SER A 382 20.56 8.57 -15.30
N PHE A 383 19.96 9.76 -15.21
CA PHE A 383 19.04 10.24 -16.22
C PHE A 383 19.76 10.48 -17.57
N LEU A 384 20.93 11.14 -17.56
CA LEU A 384 21.74 11.32 -18.76
C LEU A 384 22.13 9.98 -19.40
N ALA A 385 22.42 8.96 -18.59
CA ALA A 385 22.65 7.60 -19.05
C ALA A 385 21.43 6.99 -19.74
N LYS A 386 20.24 7.14 -19.13
CA LYS A 386 18.97 6.62 -19.69
C LYS A 386 18.66 7.16 -21.08
N ILE A 387 19.06 8.41 -21.35
CA ILE A 387 18.82 9.08 -22.65
C ILE A 387 20.06 9.03 -23.58
N ASP A 388 21.09 8.29 -23.21
CA ASP A 388 22.35 8.16 -23.94
C ASP A 388 23.01 9.53 -24.28
N ALA A 389 22.96 10.45 -23.32
CA ALA A 389 23.46 11.81 -23.49
C ALA A 389 24.90 12.03 -22.99
N GLY A 390 25.67 10.96 -22.72
CA GLY A 390 27.06 11.05 -22.27
C GLY A 390 27.15 11.37 -20.77
N GLN A 391 26.82 10.40 -19.96
CA GLN A 391 26.88 10.40 -18.50
C GLN A 391 28.31 10.33 -17.94
N ASP A 392 28.49 10.78 -16.70
CA ASP A 392 29.70 10.56 -15.91
C ASP A 392 29.54 9.31 -15.02
N THR A 393 30.00 8.17 -15.52
CA THR A 393 29.91 6.88 -14.84
C THR A 393 30.74 6.84 -13.55
N TYR A 394 31.81 7.63 -13.42
CA TYR A 394 32.59 7.70 -12.19
C TYR A 394 31.75 8.33 -11.05
N ARG A 395 31.05 9.41 -11.33
CA ARG A 395 30.15 10.05 -10.36
C ARG A 395 29.07 9.09 -9.88
N ILE A 396 28.44 8.34 -10.77
CA ILE A 396 27.44 7.32 -10.44
C ILE A 396 28.05 6.26 -9.53
N ASN A 397 29.12 5.59 -9.97
CA ASN A 397 29.69 4.46 -9.28
C ASN A 397 30.34 4.82 -7.94
N SER A 398 30.99 6.00 -7.85
CA SER A 398 31.57 6.46 -6.58
C SER A 398 30.47 6.79 -5.56
N THR A 399 29.37 7.42 -5.99
CA THR A 399 28.22 7.67 -5.15
C THR A 399 27.62 6.37 -4.61
N PHE A 400 27.36 5.39 -5.48
CA PHE A 400 26.76 4.12 -5.05
C PHE A 400 27.64 3.37 -4.04
N ARG A 401 28.97 3.37 -4.21
CA ARG A 401 29.89 2.82 -3.22
C ARG A 401 29.77 3.53 -1.88
N LYS A 402 29.68 4.88 -1.89
CA LYS A 402 29.57 5.65 -0.65
C LYS A 402 28.25 5.43 0.07
N VAL A 403 27.14 5.34 -0.65
CA VAL A 403 25.84 4.99 -0.07
C VAL A 403 25.90 3.61 0.60
N GLU A 404 26.58 2.61 -0.01
CA GLU A 404 26.79 1.31 0.62
C GLU A 404 27.62 1.40 1.92
N GLU A 405 28.67 2.21 1.93
CA GLU A 405 29.51 2.42 3.11
C GLU A 405 28.75 3.13 4.24
N TRP A 406 27.80 3.99 3.91
CA TRP A 406 26.99 4.75 4.87
C TRP A 406 25.77 3.99 5.41
N TYR A 407 25.54 2.78 4.98
CA TYR A 407 24.46 1.97 5.52
C TYR A 407 24.75 1.52 6.95
N VAL A 408 23.87 1.89 7.90
CA VAL A 408 24.08 1.62 9.33
C VAL A 408 23.17 0.52 9.90
N GLY A 409 22.28 -0.04 9.09
CA GLY A 409 21.34 -1.10 9.51
C GLY A 409 19.89 -0.65 9.53
N ASP A 410 18.97 -1.59 9.61
CA ASP A 410 17.51 -1.39 9.69
C ASP A 410 16.93 -0.38 8.68
N GLY A 411 17.53 -0.27 7.51
CA GLY A 411 17.11 0.67 6.48
C GLY A 411 17.63 2.10 6.66
N TRP A 412 18.44 2.38 7.67
CA TRP A 412 19.00 3.70 7.91
C TRP A 412 20.35 3.89 7.22
N TYR A 413 20.60 5.13 6.78
CA TYR A 413 21.87 5.58 6.23
C TYR A 413 22.43 6.72 7.06
N ALA A 414 23.74 6.75 7.23
CA ALA A 414 24.46 7.94 7.70
C ALA A 414 24.48 8.99 6.58
N ASP A 415 24.28 10.26 6.94
CA ASP A 415 24.39 11.36 5.98
C ASP A 415 25.82 11.93 5.97
N GLY A 416 26.74 11.14 5.42
CA GLY A 416 28.19 11.39 5.44
C GLY A 416 28.91 10.51 6.45
N GLN A 417 30.02 11.02 7.00
CA GLN A 417 30.93 10.24 7.87
C GLN A 417 30.31 9.88 9.24
N HIS A 418 29.40 10.71 9.74
CA HIS A 418 28.82 10.55 11.07
C HIS A 418 27.32 10.32 10.98
N PHE A 419 26.84 9.30 11.68
CA PHE A 419 25.41 9.04 11.75
C PHE A 419 24.69 10.15 12.54
N ALA A 420 23.64 10.69 11.93
CA ALA A 420 22.64 11.52 12.57
C ALA A 420 21.27 10.89 12.40
N PHE A 421 20.52 10.80 13.50
CA PHE A 421 19.17 10.26 13.44
C PHE A 421 18.22 11.32 12.89
N ASP A 422 18.03 11.29 11.56
CA ASP A 422 17.19 12.24 10.82
C ASP A 422 16.48 11.55 9.65
N TYR A 423 15.59 12.27 8.98
CA TYR A 423 14.80 11.77 7.86
C TYR A 423 15.47 11.91 6.48
N TYR A 424 16.78 12.15 6.39
CA TYR A 424 17.45 12.16 5.08
C TYR A 424 17.47 10.77 4.40
N SER A 425 17.35 9.69 5.20
CA SER A 425 17.02 8.36 4.64
C SER A 425 15.71 8.37 3.83
N SER A 426 14.71 9.16 4.27
CA SER A 426 13.43 9.33 3.57
C SER A 426 13.50 10.32 2.42
N TYR A 427 14.12 11.47 2.66
CA TYR A 427 14.07 12.59 1.70
C TYR A 427 14.89 12.32 0.45
N VAL A 428 16.03 11.62 0.59
CA VAL A 428 17.02 11.49 -0.48
C VAL A 428 17.52 10.05 -0.66
N PHE A 429 18.01 9.37 0.41
CA PHE A 429 18.73 8.11 0.24
C PHE A 429 17.89 7.05 -0.45
N HIS A 430 16.77 6.65 0.11
CA HIS A 430 15.97 5.57 -0.47
C HIS A 430 15.41 5.89 -1.85
N PRO A 431 14.73 7.04 -2.07
CA PRO A 431 14.14 7.30 -3.38
C PRO A 431 15.20 7.48 -4.45
N MET A 432 16.16 8.38 -4.29
CA MET A 432 17.12 8.68 -5.35
C MET A 432 18.11 7.54 -5.59
N TYR A 433 18.52 6.80 -4.54
CA TYR A 433 19.41 5.66 -4.72
C TYR A 433 18.73 4.55 -5.52
N LEU A 434 17.52 4.17 -5.15
CA LEU A 434 16.77 3.11 -5.83
C LEU A 434 16.45 3.48 -7.28
N GLU A 435 15.96 4.70 -7.51
CA GLU A 435 15.59 5.18 -8.85
C GLU A 435 16.80 5.41 -9.75
N SER A 436 17.93 5.89 -9.22
CA SER A 436 19.17 6.06 -9.98
C SER A 436 19.75 4.71 -10.42
N ILE A 437 19.75 3.70 -9.55
CA ILE A 437 20.22 2.36 -9.94
C ILE A 437 19.29 1.76 -11.00
N HIS A 438 17.98 1.89 -10.82
CA HIS A 438 17.02 1.41 -11.81
C HIS A 438 17.24 2.06 -13.18
N ALA A 439 17.40 3.38 -13.23
CA ALA A 439 17.64 4.13 -14.46
C ALA A 439 18.92 3.69 -15.17
N ILE A 440 20.01 3.47 -14.44
CA ILE A 440 21.28 3.01 -15.04
C ILE A 440 21.19 1.56 -15.54
N MET A 441 20.40 0.70 -14.88
CA MET A 441 20.14 -0.67 -15.37
C MET A 441 19.37 -0.65 -16.70
N GLU A 442 18.37 0.24 -16.82
CA GLU A 442 17.59 0.39 -18.06
C GLU A 442 18.39 1.04 -19.20
N SER A 443 19.40 1.83 -18.88
CA SER A 443 20.22 2.54 -19.91
C SER A 443 21.06 1.60 -20.78
N GLY A 444 21.28 0.35 -20.35
CA GLY A 444 22.16 -0.59 -21.02
C GLY A 444 23.65 -0.29 -20.87
N VAL A 445 24.04 0.69 -20.04
CA VAL A 445 25.44 1.01 -19.75
C VAL A 445 26.12 -0.19 -19.09
N ARG A 446 27.19 -0.68 -19.72
CA ARG A 446 27.98 -1.82 -19.22
C ARG A 446 29.24 -1.34 -18.51
N THR A 447 29.40 -1.73 -17.28
CA THR A 447 30.60 -1.52 -16.47
C THR A 447 30.94 -2.78 -15.72
N ARG A 448 32.08 -2.79 -14.98
CA ARG A 448 32.37 -3.87 -14.02
C ARG A 448 31.54 -3.79 -12.73
N PHE A 449 30.67 -2.81 -12.63
CA PHE A 449 29.81 -2.59 -11.47
C PHE A 449 28.54 -3.43 -11.61
N ASP A 450 28.23 -4.23 -10.62
CA ASP A 450 27.04 -5.08 -10.61
C ASP A 450 25.83 -4.30 -10.10
N TYR A 451 25.21 -3.52 -10.97
CA TYR A 451 24.05 -2.69 -10.63
C TYR A 451 22.87 -3.51 -10.10
N ARG A 452 22.65 -4.73 -10.59
CA ARG A 452 21.57 -5.58 -10.12
C ARG A 452 21.71 -5.92 -8.64
N LYS A 453 22.90 -6.32 -8.22
CA LYS A 453 23.20 -6.61 -6.82
C LYS A 453 22.99 -5.40 -5.91
N TYR A 454 23.32 -4.19 -6.40
CA TYR A 454 23.09 -2.95 -5.65
C TYR A 454 21.60 -2.64 -5.57
N TYR A 455 20.85 -2.84 -6.65
CA TYR A 455 19.42 -2.65 -6.69
C TYR A 455 18.69 -3.56 -5.68
N ASP A 456 18.98 -4.86 -5.70
CA ASP A 456 18.33 -5.83 -4.83
C ASP A 456 18.55 -5.49 -3.34
N ARG A 457 19.78 -5.03 -2.99
CA ARG A 457 20.07 -4.56 -1.62
C ARG A 457 19.34 -3.26 -1.28
N ALA A 458 19.34 -2.29 -2.19
CA ALA A 458 18.64 -1.02 -2.00
C ALA A 458 17.14 -1.25 -1.79
N LEU A 459 16.53 -2.12 -2.60
CA LEU A 459 15.11 -2.47 -2.48
C LEU A 459 14.81 -3.13 -1.12
N MET A 460 15.58 -4.14 -0.73
CA MET A 460 15.40 -4.80 0.58
C MET A 460 15.51 -3.81 1.76
N ARG A 461 16.47 -2.87 1.69
CA ARG A 461 16.64 -1.83 2.72
C ARG A 461 15.48 -0.84 2.72
N ALA A 462 15.00 -0.45 1.54
CA ALA A 462 13.84 0.44 1.41
C ALA A 462 12.55 -0.23 1.91
N GLN A 463 12.35 -1.51 1.65
CA GLN A 463 11.25 -2.30 2.21
C GLN A 463 11.30 -2.34 3.74
N ARG A 464 12.49 -2.58 4.30
CA ARG A 464 12.69 -2.58 5.76
C ARG A 464 12.38 -1.21 6.37
N PHE A 465 12.84 -0.14 5.73
CA PHE A 465 12.59 1.21 6.18
C PHE A 465 11.10 1.62 6.04
N ALA A 466 10.45 1.24 4.95
CA ALA A 466 9.02 1.47 4.75
C ALA A 466 8.16 0.84 5.86
N MET A 467 8.52 -0.37 6.31
CA MET A 467 7.84 -1.03 7.43
C MET A 467 8.03 -0.26 8.75
N ILE A 468 9.21 0.33 8.97
CA ILE A 468 9.46 1.16 10.16
C ILE A 468 8.64 2.45 10.10
N LEU A 469 8.61 3.11 8.94
CA LEU A 469 7.84 4.34 8.75
C LEU A 469 6.34 4.11 8.97
N GLU A 470 5.78 3.01 8.46
CA GLU A 470 4.37 2.68 8.69
C GLU A 470 4.06 2.57 10.19
N ARG A 471 4.93 1.91 10.94
CA ARG A 471 4.78 1.74 12.40
C ARG A 471 5.02 3.00 13.22
N PHE A 472 5.69 4.00 12.66
CA PHE A 472 5.85 5.30 13.30
C PHE A 472 4.58 6.14 13.24
N ILE A 473 3.64 5.82 12.35
CA ILE A 473 2.43 6.60 12.18
C ILE A 473 1.38 6.15 13.19
N SER A 474 0.94 7.08 14.05
CA SER A 474 -0.17 6.84 14.97
C SER A 474 -1.52 6.81 14.24
N PRO A 475 -2.58 6.26 14.85
CA PRO A 475 -3.93 6.33 14.30
C PRO A 475 -4.41 7.76 13.98
N GLU A 476 -3.91 8.76 14.71
CA GLU A 476 -4.23 10.17 14.53
C GLU A 476 -3.38 10.86 13.45
N GLY A 477 -2.47 10.13 12.80
CA GLY A 477 -1.61 10.64 11.75
C GLY A 477 -0.39 11.42 12.25
N THR A 478 0.00 11.27 13.52
CA THR A 478 1.25 11.81 14.04
C THR A 478 2.39 10.82 13.84
N PHE A 479 3.63 11.32 13.83
CA PHE A 479 4.84 10.50 13.78
C PHE A 479 5.98 11.20 14.54
N PRO A 480 7.03 10.48 14.97
CA PRO A 480 8.13 11.06 15.72
C PRO A 480 8.82 12.19 14.93
N VAL A 481 8.99 13.34 15.58
CA VAL A 481 9.70 14.49 15.01
C VAL A 481 11.11 14.53 15.57
N PHE A 482 12.10 14.24 14.72
CA PHE A 482 13.52 14.24 15.08
C PHE A 482 14.40 14.65 13.90
N GLY A 483 15.63 15.04 14.19
CA GLY A 483 16.61 15.44 13.20
C GLY A 483 16.41 16.87 12.70
N ARG A 484 16.72 17.09 11.44
CA ARG A 484 16.72 18.40 10.77
C ARG A 484 15.77 18.43 9.58
N SER A 485 15.57 19.60 8.99
CA SER A 485 14.71 19.79 7.81
C SER A 485 13.25 19.36 8.04
N ILE A 486 12.76 19.59 9.24
CA ILE A 486 11.40 19.24 9.68
C ILE A 486 10.29 19.81 8.76
N PRO A 487 10.44 21.01 8.14
CA PRO A 487 9.44 21.56 7.22
C PRO A 487 9.14 20.69 6.00
N TYR A 488 9.95 19.69 5.68
CA TYR A 488 9.68 18.77 4.55
C TYR A 488 8.49 17.82 4.78
N ARG A 489 7.89 17.82 5.96
CA ARG A 489 6.58 17.24 6.28
C ARG A 489 6.36 15.83 5.66
N MET A 490 5.49 15.76 4.63
CA MET A 490 5.12 14.50 3.97
C MET A 490 6.28 13.75 3.30
N ALA A 491 7.38 14.44 2.95
CA ALA A 491 8.55 13.79 2.39
C ALA A 491 9.16 12.73 3.33
N THR A 492 8.91 12.84 4.63
CA THR A 492 9.25 11.81 5.62
C THR A 492 8.67 10.44 5.23
N MET A 493 7.49 10.40 4.62
CA MET A 493 6.79 9.16 4.26
C MET A 493 7.06 8.71 2.81
N GLN A 494 7.95 9.40 2.10
CA GLN A 494 8.24 9.11 0.69
C GLN A 494 8.65 7.66 0.42
N PRO A 495 9.54 6.99 1.20
CA PRO A 495 9.89 5.58 0.95
C PRO A 495 8.71 4.63 1.10
N LEU A 496 7.79 4.89 2.05
CA LEU A 496 6.59 4.10 2.22
C LEU A 496 5.68 4.19 0.99
N ALA A 497 5.50 5.40 0.45
CA ALA A 497 4.74 5.65 -0.77
C ALA A 497 5.41 5.03 -2.01
N LEU A 498 6.75 5.16 -2.12
CA LEU A 498 7.54 4.66 -3.23
C LEU A 498 7.47 3.13 -3.33
N ILE A 499 7.67 2.42 -2.22
CA ILE A 499 7.63 0.95 -2.19
C ILE A 499 6.21 0.42 -2.47
N ALA A 500 5.17 1.15 -2.01
CA ALA A 500 3.79 0.84 -2.37
C ALA A 500 3.50 1.05 -3.87
N TRP A 501 4.03 2.11 -4.46
CA TRP A 501 3.90 2.41 -5.89
C TRP A 501 4.61 1.36 -6.76
N TYR A 502 5.79 0.89 -6.35
CA TYR A 502 6.53 -0.18 -7.03
C TYR A 502 5.89 -1.56 -6.85
N ASN A 503 4.84 -1.69 -6.05
CA ASN A 503 4.22 -2.96 -5.69
C ASN A 503 5.16 -3.92 -4.94
N GLU A 504 6.12 -3.37 -4.20
CA GLU A 504 7.19 -4.09 -3.50
C GLU A 504 7.05 -3.99 -1.97
N LEU A 505 5.82 -3.89 -1.46
CA LEU A 505 5.60 -3.81 -0.02
C LEU A 505 6.08 -5.08 0.70
N PRO A 506 6.73 -4.94 1.86
CA PRO A 506 7.21 -6.09 2.63
C PRO A 506 6.05 -6.90 3.21
N ALA A 507 6.30 -8.18 3.47
CA ALA A 507 5.34 -9.04 4.15
C ALA A 507 4.87 -8.41 5.48
N GLY A 508 3.55 -8.34 5.67
CA GLY A 508 2.93 -7.77 6.86
C GLY A 508 2.58 -6.28 6.76
N VAL A 509 2.85 -5.63 5.62
CA VAL A 509 2.35 -4.27 5.32
C VAL A 509 1.50 -4.34 4.06
N SER A 510 0.20 -4.12 4.18
CA SER A 510 -0.72 -4.14 3.04
C SER A 510 -0.85 -2.75 2.39
N LYS A 511 -1.29 -2.72 1.12
CA LYS A 511 -1.60 -1.45 0.42
C LYS A 511 -2.66 -0.63 1.16
N ALA A 512 -3.62 -1.30 1.80
CA ALA A 512 -4.66 -0.64 2.59
C ALA A 512 -4.07 0.05 3.84
N GLN A 513 -3.18 -0.63 4.58
CA GLN A 513 -2.46 -0.02 5.72
C GLN A 513 -1.70 1.24 5.29
N VAL A 514 -0.93 1.15 4.18
CA VAL A 514 -0.19 2.31 3.66
C VAL A 514 -1.13 3.46 3.32
N ARG A 515 -2.23 3.17 2.63
CA ARG A 515 -3.22 4.18 2.26
C ARG A 515 -3.81 4.86 3.50
N CYS A 516 -4.19 4.12 4.52
CA CYS A 516 -4.71 4.65 5.77
C CYS A 516 -3.69 5.50 6.49
N ALA A 517 -2.48 4.99 6.66
CA ALA A 517 -1.39 5.67 7.35
C ALA A 517 -1.07 7.02 6.68
N LEU A 518 -0.85 7.00 5.36
CA LEU A 518 -0.57 8.23 4.60
C LEU A 518 -1.75 9.21 4.61
N THR A 519 -2.99 8.71 4.51
CA THR A 519 -4.19 9.58 4.58
C THR A 519 -4.33 10.22 5.95
N ALA A 520 -4.06 9.49 7.03
CA ALA A 520 -4.08 10.04 8.38
C ALA A 520 -3.05 11.17 8.54
N CYS A 521 -1.81 10.95 8.06
CA CYS A 521 -0.76 11.99 8.04
C CYS A 521 -1.19 13.22 7.22
N MET A 522 -1.72 13.03 6.01
CA MET A 522 -2.17 14.14 5.16
C MET A 522 -3.29 14.94 5.82
N LYS A 523 -4.32 14.27 6.33
CA LYS A 523 -5.42 14.94 7.03
C LYS A 523 -4.95 15.71 8.27
N ARG A 524 -3.95 15.19 8.97
CA ARG A 524 -3.34 15.87 10.13
C ARG A 524 -2.57 17.10 9.71
N MET A 525 -1.75 17.02 8.66
CA MET A 525 -0.90 18.12 8.20
C MET A 525 -1.67 19.23 7.50
N PHE A 526 -2.74 18.87 6.77
CA PHE A 526 -3.58 19.82 6.03
C PHE A 526 -4.94 20.03 6.69
N LYS A 527 -5.00 19.92 8.03
CA LYS A 527 -6.19 20.25 8.80
C LYS A 527 -6.57 21.70 8.55
N SER A 528 -7.88 22.02 8.67
CA SER A 528 -8.43 23.36 8.49
C SER A 528 -7.58 24.44 9.20
N GLY A 529 -7.14 25.44 8.50
CA GLY A 529 -6.23 26.48 8.95
C GLY A 529 -4.77 26.30 8.48
N ASN A 530 -4.33 25.09 8.21
CA ASN A 530 -3.02 24.84 7.62
C ASN A 530 -3.17 24.81 6.09
N ASN A 531 -2.98 25.92 5.44
CA ASN A 531 -2.87 25.99 3.99
C ASN A 531 -1.40 25.81 3.56
N PHE A 532 -1.15 25.82 2.24
CA PHE A 532 0.18 25.59 1.71
C PHE A 532 1.14 26.76 1.93
N ASN A 533 0.65 27.88 2.46
CA ASN A 533 1.41 29.11 2.70
C ASN A 533 1.85 29.26 4.15
N GLU A 534 1.51 28.34 5.07
CA GLU A 534 1.86 28.35 6.48
C GLU A 534 2.97 27.35 6.83
#